data_fda0bbfd48b1392433aca36ee274e6c2
#
_entry.id   fda0bbfd48b1392433aca36ee274e6c2
#
_cell.length_a   1.000
_cell.length_b   1.000
_cell.length_c   1.000
_cell.angle_alpha   90.00
_cell.angle_beta   90.00
_cell.angle_gamma   90.00
#
_symmetry.space_group_name_H-M   'P 1'
#
loop_
_entity.id
_entity.type
_entity.pdbx_description
1 polymer ?
#
loop_
_entity_poly.entity_id
_entity_poly.type
_entity_poly.pdbx_seq_one_letter_code
_entity_poly.pdbx_strand_id
1 'polypeptide(L)'
;MQTDTSLWQWNRILKRYDYSSMNSINYDVAIIGLGAMGSASAYHLARRGLRVIGFDRHSPPHDQGSSHGETRIIREAYAEGVAYVKIVQRAYELWSELEEESERELYLQTGGMMFGSDGSDMIAGAETSAVTHNLTFEKLSMDEVRQRYKIFNPDVDMAAIFDPRSGILYPESCVEAHLELAKRHGAELLFGQPVVSWDSNSGSVTVRTENGAYTAQSLILAAGAWLPQLLNGLEVPLQVERQVLMWYEPIANQELFRAENCPIFIWDTGPGIHFYGFPDMGTGVKVARMHFGDTSTPENLRRDADADDDAPVRSFLEHFMPDVPGKLVSSRVCMFTNTPDEHFLIDLHPEYGNVVIASPCSGHGFKFASAMGEILADLATTGKSNFDISMFGLDRFNNINEQEIS
;
A
#
# COMPACT_ATOMS: atom_id res chain seq x y z
N MET A 1 26.55 -38.53 14.81
CA MET A 1 26.44 -38.41 13.35
C MET A 1 24.96 -38.39 13.01
N GLN A 2 24.38 -37.21 12.93
CA GLN A 2 23.03 -37.01 12.42
C GLN A 2 23.18 -36.66 10.95
N THR A 3 22.71 -37.54 10.10
CA THR A 3 22.71 -37.35 8.64
C THR A 3 21.62 -36.39 8.25
N ASP A 4 22.02 -35.32 7.56
CA ASP A 4 21.19 -34.24 7.02
C ASP A 4 20.19 -34.79 5.99
N THR A 5 18.93 -34.97 6.43
CA THR A 5 17.83 -35.49 5.59
C THR A 5 17.20 -34.38 4.74
N SER A 6 17.56 -33.10 4.90
CA SER A 6 16.96 -31.96 4.20
C SER A 6 17.41 -31.89 2.73
N LEU A 7 18.67 -32.08 2.44
CA LEU A 7 19.23 -32.06 1.08
C LEU A 7 18.70 -33.22 0.18
N TRP A 8 18.27 -34.34 0.77
CA TRP A 8 17.74 -35.50 0.01
C TRP A 8 16.30 -35.29 -0.45
N GLN A 9 15.49 -34.52 0.28
CA GLN A 9 14.12 -34.22 -0.14
C GLN A 9 14.12 -33.19 -1.29
N TRP A 10 15.00 -32.20 -1.27
CA TRP A 10 15.13 -31.18 -2.35
C TRP A 10 15.56 -31.81 -3.68
N ASN A 11 16.51 -32.72 -3.68
CA ASN A 11 16.95 -33.40 -4.91
C ASN A 11 15.90 -34.36 -5.52
N ARG A 12 14.90 -34.76 -4.76
CA ARG A 12 13.82 -35.66 -5.26
C ARG A 12 12.69 -34.85 -5.93
N ILE A 13 12.49 -33.62 -5.55
CA ILE A 13 11.53 -32.67 -6.17
C ILE A 13 12.07 -32.21 -7.52
N LEU A 14 13.36 -31.89 -7.61
CA LEU A 14 14.00 -31.40 -8.84
C LEU A 14 14.07 -32.49 -9.96
N LYS A 15 13.98 -33.78 -9.66
CA LYS A 15 14.03 -34.88 -10.65
C LYS A 15 12.68 -35.24 -11.29
N ARG A 16 11.57 -34.60 -10.92
CA ARG A 16 10.23 -34.94 -11.42
C ARG A 16 9.76 -34.13 -12.63
N TYR A 17 10.49 -33.12 -13.03
CA TYR A 17 10.09 -32.26 -14.16
C TYR A 17 11.04 -32.48 -15.35
N ASP A 18 10.47 -32.91 -16.46
CA ASP A 18 11.15 -32.99 -17.76
C ASP A 18 11.30 -31.58 -18.32
N TYR A 19 12.50 -31.05 -18.24
CA TYR A 19 12.84 -29.67 -18.68
C TYR A 19 13.02 -29.55 -20.22
N SER A 20 12.78 -30.61 -20.99
CA SER A 20 13.05 -30.63 -22.43
C SER A 20 12.06 -29.87 -23.31
N SER A 21 10.93 -29.36 -22.76
CA SER A 21 9.92 -28.61 -23.51
C SER A 21 9.93 -27.08 -23.27
N MET A 22 10.94 -26.54 -22.56
CA MET A 22 10.95 -25.15 -22.04
C MET A 22 11.62 -24.11 -22.95
N ASN A 23 11.50 -24.17 -24.25
CA ASN A 23 12.17 -23.20 -25.15
C ASN A 23 11.28 -22.12 -25.77
N SER A 24 10.06 -21.91 -25.30
CA SER A 24 9.21 -20.80 -25.74
C SER A 24 8.87 -19.87 -24.58
N ILE A 25 9.23 -18.57 -24.69
CA ILE A 25 8.74 -17.52 -23.81
C ILE A 25 7.24 -17.38 -24.07
N ASN A 26 6.41 -17.72 -23.06
CA ASN A 26 4.96 -17.76 -23.20
C ASN A 26 4.31 -16.40 -22.90
N TYR A 27 4.97 -15.58 -22.07
CA TYR A 27 4.45 -14.29 -21.59
C TYR A 27 5.46 -13.16 -21.81
N ASP A 28 4.96 -11.94 -21.91
CA ASP A 28 5.82 -10.77 -21.99
C ASP A 28 6.22 -10.33 -20.57
N VAL A 29 5.26 -10.35 -19.61
CA VAL A 29 5.53 -10.01 -18.21
C VAL A 29 4.89 -11.03 -17.27
N ALA A 30 5.66 -11.46 -16.26
CA ALA A 30 5.16 -12.18 -15.09
C ALA A 30 5.06 -11.23 -13.89
N ILE A 31 4.07 -11.46 -13.01
CA ILE A 31 3.86 -10.64 -11.80
C ILE A 31 3.71 -11.57 -10.61
N ILE A 32 4.48 -11.35 -9.55
CA ILE A 32 4.35 -12.08 -8.28
C ILE A 32 3.74 -11.15 -7.22
N GLY A 33 2.56 -11.52 -6.73
CA GLY A 33 1.70 -10.72 -5.86
C GLY A 33 0.70 -9.89 -6.68
N LEU A 34 -0.60 -10.14 -6.44
CA LEU A 34 -1.72 -9.48 -7.14
C LEU A 34 -2.58 -8.64 -6.17
N GLY A 35 -1.95 -8.10 -5.11
CA GLY A 35 -2.51 -7.06 -4.28
C GLY A 35 -2.61 -5.71 -5.01
N ALA A 36 -2.63 -4.60 -4.29
CA ALA A 36 -2.83 -3.26 -4.86
C ALA A 36 -1.91 -2.96 -6.05
N MET A 37 -0.60 -3.22 -5.92
CA MET A 37 0.40 -2.86 -6.95
C MET A 37 0.38 -3.83 -8.12
N GLY A 38 0.35 -5.13 -7.83
CA GLY A 38 0.39 -6.16 -8.88
C GLY A 38 -0.89 -6.24 -9.68
N SER A 39 -2.07 -6.01 -9.08
CA SER A 39 -3.34 -5.95 -9.82
C SER A 39 -3.37 -4.77 -10.79
N ALA A 40 -2.93 -3.60 -10.34
CA ALA A 40 -2.80 -2.42 -11.19
C ALA A 40 -1.78 -2.63 -12.32
N SER A 41 -0.62 -3.24 -12.03
CA SER A 41 0.38 -3.59 -13.05
C SER A 41 -0.18 -4.54 -14.10
N ALA A 42 -0.91 -5.58 -13.66
CA ALA A 42 -1.56 -6.54 -14.57
C ALA A 42 -2.55 -5.85 -15.50
N TYR A 43 -3.37 -4.94 -14.98
CA TYR A 43 -4.31 -4.15 -15.77
C TYR A 43 -3.59 -3.29 -16.81
N HIS A 44 -2.61 -2.48 -16.41
CA HIS A 44 -1.91 -1.59 -17.34
C HIS A 44 -1.16 -2.35 -18.43
N LEU A 45 -0.51 -3.47 -18.11
CA LEU A 45 0.20 -4.30 -19.08
C LEU A 45 -0.78 -4.98 -20.06
N ALA A 46 -1.84 -5.59 -19.55
CA ALA A 46 -2.84 -6.28 -20.38
C ALA A 46 -3.60 -5.30 -21.29
N ARG A 47 -3.97 -4.12 -20.78
CA ARG A 47 -4.60 -3.04 -21.57
C ARG A 47 -3.70 -2.56 -22.73
N ARG A 48 -2.37 -2.67 -22.58
CA ARG A 48 -1.39 -2.39 -23.66
C ARG A 48 -1.25 -3.54 -24.66
N GLY A 49 -1.99 -4.64 -24.50
CA GLY A 49 -1.97 -5.82 -25.38
C GLY A 49 -0.82 -6.79 -25.11
N LEU A 50 -0.16 -6.71 -23.96
CA LEU A 50 0.90 -7.63 -23.58
C LEU A 50 0.33 -8.93 -23.01
N ARG A 51 1.06 -10.04 -23.22
CA ARG A 51 0.74 -11.34 -22.61
C ARG A 51 1.23 -11.34 -21.17
N VAL A 52 0.31 -11.23 -20.22
CA VAL A 52 0.59 -11.13 -18.81
C VAL A 52 0.19 -12.39 -18.08
N ILE A 53 1.06 -12.88 -17.20
CA ILE A 53 0.73 -13.88 -16.20
C ILE A 53 0.98 -13.33 -14.79
N GLY A 54 0.00 -13.47 -13.90
CA GLY A 54 0.11 -13.04 -12.52
C GLY A 54 -0.13 -14.17 -11.54
N PHE A 55 0.59 -14.16 -10.42
CA PHE A 55 0.52 -15.18 -9.37
C PHE A 55 0.19 -14.53 -8.03
N ASP A 56 -0.73 -15.13 -7.30
CA ASP A 56 -0.95 -14.80 -5.90
C ASP A 56 -1.13 -16.08 -5.07
N ARG A 57 -0.57 -16.07 -3.85
CA ARG A 57 -0.69 -17.21 -2.93
C ARG A 57 -2.10 -17.36 -2.35
N HIS A 58 -2.89 -16.29 -2.42
CA HIS A 58 -4.29 -16.24 -2.00
C HIS A 58 -5.20 -15.91 -3.18
N SER A 59 -6.47 -15.58 -2.92
CA SER A 59 -7.41 -15.09 -3.92
C SER A 59 -7.76 -13.65 -3.62
N PRO A 60 -7.08 -12.66 -4.25
CA PRO A 60 -7.38 -11.24 -4.03
C PRO A 60 -8.79 -10.86 -4.56
N PRO A 61 -9.49 -9.91 -3.88
CA PRO A 61 -9.10 -9.27 -2.63
C PRO A 61 -9.21 -10.23 -1.44
N HIS A 62 -8.28 -10.15 -0.49
CA HIS A 62 -8.23 -10.98 0.71
C HIS A 62 -7.67 -10.20 1.91
N ASP A 63 -7.87 -10.69 3.12
CA ASP A 63 -7.45 -10.08 4.39
C ASP A 63 -6.05 -10.52 4.87
N GLN A 64 -5.33 -11.30 4.08
CA GLN A 64 -4.03 -11.84 4.46
C GLN A 64 -2.87 -10.87 4.24
N GLY A 65 -3.03 -9.91 3.33
CA GLY A 65 -2.04 -8.90 2.96
C GLY A 65 -2.31 -7.53 3.57
N SER A 66 -2.03 -6.47 2.79
CA SER A 66 -2.14 -5.07 3.20
C SER A 66 -3.26 -4.30 2.48
N SER A 67 -3.98 -4.93 1.53
CA SER A 67 -4.97 -4.26 0.67
C SER A 67 -6.41 -4.60 1.07
N HIS A 68 -6.73 -4.48 2.36
CA HIS A 68 -8.05 -4.78 2.92
C HIS A 68 -8.43 -3.79 4.03
N GLY A 69 -9.64 -3.88 4.56
CA GLY A 69 -10.13 -3.07 5.69
C GLY A 69 -11.01 -1.90 5.25
N GLU A 70 -11.76 -2.08 4.17
CA GLU A 70 -12.87 -1.27 3.69
C GLU A 70 -12.50 0.10 3.11
N THR A 71 -11.53 0.81 3.68
CA THR A 71 -11.22 2.19 3.30
C THR A 71 -9.70 2.47 3.31
N ARG A 72 -9.25 3.37 2.41
CA ARG A 72 -7.90 3.96 2.37
C ARG A 72 -8.00 5.44 2.09
N ILE A 73 -7.12 6.23 2.73
CA ILE A 73 -7.01 7.67 2.46
C ILE A 73 -6.40 7.91 1.08
N ILE A 74 -6.97 8.85 0.33
CA ILE A 74 -6.33 9.51 -0.79
C ILE A 74 -6.32 11.02 -0.54
N ARG A 75 -5.19 11.70 -0.79
CA ARG A 75 -4.99 13.15 -0.59
C ARG A 75 -3.92 13.68 -1.52
N GLU A 76 -3.98 14.96 -1.89
CA GLU A 76 -2.98 15.65 -2.73
C GLU A 76 -1.98 16.48 -1.92
N ALA A 77 -2.42 17.17 -0.88
CA ALA A 77 -1.53 17.91 0.02
C ALA A 77 -0.68 16.91 0.83
N TYR A 78 0.50 16.59 0.27
CA TYR A 78 1.28 15.42 0.70
C TYR A 78 2.39 15.81 1.66
N ALA A 79 2.27 15.42 2.93
CA ALA A 79 3.20 15.79 3.99
C ALA A 79 4.58 15.13 3.83
N GLU A 80 4.63 13.91 3.32
CA GLU A 80 5.83 13.09 3.19
C GLU A 80 6.77 13.55 2.05
N GLY A 81 6.36 14.55 1.25
CA GLY A 81 7.24 15.20 0.29
C GLY A 81 6.61 15.61 -1.04
N VAL A 82 7.12 16.70 -1.59
CA VAL A 82 6.62 17.34 -2.83
C VAL A 82 6.74 16.43 -4.07
N ALA A 83 7.70 15.51 -4.09
CA ALA A 83 7.92 14.61 -5.22
C ALA A 83 6.76 13.63 -5.45
N TYR A 84 6.00 13.32 -4.40
CA TYR A 84 4.83 12.44 -4.49
C TYR A 84 3.64 13.06 -5.21
N VAL A 85 3.53 14.40 -5.21
CA VAL A 85 2.31 15.09 -5.66
C VAL A 85 1.97 14.79 -7.13
N LYS A 86 2.97 14.83 -8.03
CA LYS A 86 2.72 14.50 -9.44
C LYS A 86 2.24 13.07 -9.64
N ILE A 87 2.75 12.14 -8.84
CA ILE A 87 2.36 10.72 -8.92
C ILE A 87 0.93 10.54 -8.37
N VAL A 88 0.58 11.22 -7.26
CA VAL A 88 -0.78 11.13 -6.72
C VAL A 88 -1.79 11.82 -7.63
N GLN A 89 -1.44 12.94 -8.27
CA GLN A 89 -2.30 13.56 -9.28
C GLN A 89 -2.61 12.61 -10.44
N ARG A 90 -1.57 11.92 -10.94
CA ARG A 90 -1.79 10.87 -11.94
C ARG A 90 -2.64 9.72 -11.41
N ALA A 91 -2.46 9.36 -10.13
CA ALA A 91 -3.28 8.33 -9.50
C ALA A 91 -4.77 8.71 -9.48
N TYR A 92 -5.12 9.96 -9.18
CA TYR A 92 -6.51 10.43 -9.25
C TYR A 92 -7.12 10.29 -10.65
N GLU A 93 -6.36 10.66 -11.69
CA GLU A 93 -6.80 10.48 -13.08
C GLU A 93 -7.07 9.01 -13.39
N LEU A 94 -6.13 8.13 -13.03
CA LEU A 94 -6.24 6.70 -13.29
C LEU A 94 -7.31 6.00 -12.45
N TRP A 95 -7.56 6.47 -11.22
CA TRP A 95 -8.70 5.99 -10.43
C TRP A 95 -10.02 6.35 -11.11
N SER A 96 -10.15 7.57 -11.64
CA SER A 96 -11.35 7.98 -12.40
C SER A 96 -11.51 7.18 -13.70
N GLU A 97 -10.43 6.94 -14.47
CA GLU A 97 -10.47 6.08 -15.65
C GLU A 97 -10.93 4.65 -15.29
N LEU A 98 -10.44 4.12 -14.15
CA LEU A 98 -10.79 2.79 -13.68
C LEU A 98 -12.26 2.70 -13.23
N GLU A 99 -12.78 3.73 -12.55
CA GLU A 99 -14.21 3.85 -12.20
C GLU A 99 -15.10 3.78 -13.45
N GLU A 100 -14.75 4.58 -14.47
CA GLU A 100 -15.51 4.62 -15.73
C GLU A 100 -15.47 3.26 -16.45
N GLU A 101 -14.28 2.61 -16.57
CA GLU A 101 -14.13 1.36 -17.30
C GLU A 101 -14.74 0.15 -16.55
N SER A 102 -14.69 0.15 -15.22
CA SER A 102 -15.22 -0.93 -14.37
C SER A 102 -16.69 -0.76 -14.01
N GLU A 103 -17.28 0.43 -14.22
CA GLU A 103 -18.62 0.81 -13.77
C GLU A 103 -18.80 0.64 -12.23
N ARG A 104 -17.73 0.92 -11.46
CA ARG A 104 -17.71 0.79 -9.99
C ARG A 104 -17.38 2.12 -9.33
N GLU A 105 -17.96 2.37 -8.18
CA GLU A 105 -17.51 3.44 -7.30
C GLU A 105 -16.25 2.97 -6.54
N LEU A 106 -15.12 3.63 -6.78
CA LEU A 106 -13.83 3.31 -6.17
C LEU A 106 -13.32 4.42 -5.26
N TYR A 107 -13.76 5.65 -5.48
CA TYR A 107 -13.36 6.85 -4.77
C TYR A 107 -14.59 7.64 -4.30
N LEU A 108 -14.59 8.01 -3.02
CA LEU A 108 -15.56 8.91 -2.43
C LEU A 108 -14.85 10.16 -1.90
N GLN A 109 -15.15 11.32 -2.47
CA GLN A 109 -14.62 12.60 -2.02
C GLN A 109 -15.33 13.06 -0.75
N THR A 110 -14.62 13.12 0.37
CA THR A 110 -15.12 13.59 1.67
C THR A 110 -14.44 14.89 2.13
N GLY A 111 -13.40 15.31 1.41
CA GLY A 111 -12.40 16.20 1.96
C GLY A 111 -11.50 15.49 2.98
N GLY A 112 -10.42 16.15 3.37
CA GLY A 112 -9.49 15.58 4.34
C GLY A 112 -8.90 16.66 5.25
N MET A 113 -8.81 16.34 6.53
CA MET A 113 -8.28 17.23 7.55
C MET A 113 -6.98 16.66 8.11
N MET A 114 -5.91 17.42 8.06
CA MET A 114 -4.63 17.11 8.70
C MET A 114 -4.41 18.04 9.86
N PHE A 115 -4.19 17.48 11.06
CA PHE A 115 -3.97 18.24 12.30
C PHE A 115 -2.54 18.03 12.80
N GLY A 116 -1.95 19.06 13.37
CA GLY A 116 -0.65 18.99 14.03
C GLY A 116 -0.30 20.31 14.71
N SER A 117 0.81 20.36 15.42
CA SER A 117 1.35 21.63 15.89
C SER A 117 1.69 22.52 14.70
N ASP A 118 1.51 23.84 14.84
CA ASP A 118 1.89 24.77 13.77
C ASP A 118 3.40 24.67 13.51
N GLY A 119 3.76 24.36 12.24
CA GLY A 119 5.15 24.08 11.84
C GLY A 119 5.65 22.67 12.09
N SER A 120 4.80 21.72 12.56
CA SER A 120 5.16 20.29 12.54
C SER A 120 5.42 19.79 11.12
N ASP A 121 6.17 18.69 10.98
CA ASP A 121 6.50 18.12 9.67
C ASP A 121 5.25 17.81 8.85
N MET A 122 4.17 17.37 9.49
CA MET A 122 2.90 17.11 8.83
C MET A 122 2.27 18.39 8.26
N ILE A 123 2.15 19.44 9.07
CA ILE A 123 1.53 20.71 8.64
C ILE A 123 2.41 21.44 7.63
N ALA A 124 3.70 21.58 7.94
CA ALA A 124 4.66 22.26 7.06
C ALA A 124 4.86 21.52 5.73
N GLY A 125 4.94 20.18 5.76
CA GLY A 125 5.07 19.36 4.56
C GLY A 125 3.83 19.43 3.66
N ALA A 126 2.64 19.31 4.24
CA ALA A 126 1.38 19.43 3.50
C ALA A 126 1.23 20.83 2.87
N GLU A 127 1.50 21.92 3.64
CA GLU A 127 1.46 23.30 3.15
C GLU A 127 2.49 23.51 2.02
N THR A 128 3.74 23.04 2.21
CA THR A 128 4.80 23.15 1.20
C THR A 128 4.42 22.44 -0.09
N SER A 129 3.90 21.22 -0.01
CA SER A 129 3.45 20.46 -1.17
C SER A 129 2.29 21.18 -1.89
N ALA A 130 1.33 21.68 -1.14
CA ALA A 130 0.18 22.38 -1.70
C ALA A 130 0.60 23.68 -2.42
N VAL A 131 1.46 24.49 -1.81
CA VAL A 131 1.96 25.74 -2.41
C VAL A 131 2.82 25.43 -3.63
N THR A 132 3.75 24.45 -3.56
CA THR A 132 4.68 24.12 -4.65
C THR A 132 3.93 23.65 -5.91
N HIS A 133 2.85 22.92 -5.73
CA HIS A 133 2.05 22.36 -6.83
C HIS A 133 0.76 23.13 -7.13
N ASN A 134 0.58 24.29 -6.50
CA ASN A 134 -0.60 25.15 -6.67
C ASN A 134 -1.91 24.38 -6.44
N LEU A 135 -1.95 23.57 -5.37
CA LEU A 135 -3.14 22.81 -4.98
C LEU A 135 -4.14 23.71 -4.26
N THR A 136 -5.40 23.35 -4.31
CA THR A 136 -6.44 24.00 -3.49
C THR A 136 -6.38 23.41 -2.09
N PHE A 137 -6.19 24.26 -1.09
CA PHE A 137 -6.22 23.89 0.32
C PHE A 137 -6.65 25.07 1.20
N GLU A 138 -7.04 24.79 2.43
CA GLU A 138 -7.32 25.81 3.44
C GLU A 138 -6.47 25.50 4.68
N LYS A 139 -5.77 26.53 5.21
CA LYS A 139 -5.16 26.47 6.54
C LYS A 139 -6.17 27.04 7.53
N LEU A 140 -6.62 26.23 8.47
CA LEU A 140 -7.70 26.57 9.40
C LEU A 140 -7.15 26.78 10.81
N SER A 141 -7.62 27.80 11.48
CA SER A 141 -7.48 27.95 12.93
C SER A 141 -8.39 26.95 13.67
N MET A 142 -8.04 26.65 14.91
CA MET A 142 -8.83 25.71 15.71
C MET A 142 -10.25 26.22 16.03
N ASP A 143 -10.46 27.52 16.05
CA ASP A 143 -11.81 28.10 16.19
C ASP A 143 -12.64 27.87 14.92
N GLU A 144 -12.04 28.02 13.73
CA GLU A 144 -12.71 27.69 12.47
C GLU A 144 -13.02 26.19 12.38
N VAL A 145 -12.09 25.33 12.79
CA VAL A 145 -12.33 23.88 12.85
C VAL A 145 -13.53 23.56 13.74
N ARG A 146 -13.55 24.05 15.00
CA ARG A 146 -14.65 23.80 15.95
C ARG A 146 -15.99 24.34 15.46
N GLN A 147 -15.98 25.44 14.72
CA GLN A 147 -17.18 26.02 14.14
C GLN A 147 -17.73 25.19 12.99
N ARG A 148 -16.84 24.73 12.07
CA ARG A 148 -17.23 24.01 10.84
C ARG A 148 -17.43 22.51 11.06
N TYR A 149 -16.62 21.89 11.92
CA TYR A 149 -16.58 20.44 12.17
C TYR A 149 -16.69 20.12 13.66
N LYS A 150 -17.92 20.13 14.17
CA LYS A 150 -18.21 19.94 15.60
C LYS A 150 -17.79 18.58 16.17
N ILE A 151 -17.43 17.63 15.30
CA ILE A 151 -16.92 16.31 15.63
C ILE A 151 -15.50 16.31 16.18
N PHE A 152 -14.72 17.38 15.91
CA PHE A 152 -13.33 17.51 16.32
C PHE A 152 -13.19 18.45 17.52
N ASN A 153 -12.36 18.04 18.47
CA ASN A 153 -11.99 18.82 19.64
C ASN A 153 -10.46 19.04 19.71
N PRO A 154 -9.87 19.79 18.75
CA PRO A 154 -8.43 20.00 18.70
C PRO A 154 -7.92 20.88 19.84
N ASP A 155 -6.66 20.69 20.24
CA ASP A 155 -5.97 21.58 21.17
C ASP A 155 -5.77 22.99 20.55
N VAL A 156 -5.68 24.01 21.40
CA VAL A 156 -5.67 25.43 20.95
C VAL A 156 -4.41 25.83 20.20
N ASP A 157 -3.31 25.12 20.41
CA ASP A 157 -2.00 25.35 19.81
C ASP A 157 -1.74 24.55 18.53
N MET A 158 -2.75 23.83 18.07
CA MET A 158 -2.69 23.09 16.80
C MET A 158 -3.03 23.98 15.60
N ALA A 159 -2.71 23.50 14.42
CA ALA A 159 -3.15 24.00 13.12
C ALA A 159 -3.79 22.87 12.33
N ALA A 160 -4.57 23.22 11.32
CA ALA A 160 -5.14 22.22 10.42
C ALA A 160 -4.99 22.65 8.96
N ILE A 161 -4.72 21.66 8.10
CA ILE A 161 -4.79 21.79 6.64
C ILE A 161 -6.01 20.98 6.18
N PHE A 162 -6.92 21.66 5.49
CA PHE A 162 -8.04 21.03 4.80
C PHE A 162 -7.74 20.90 3.31
N ASP A 163 -7.75 19.66 2.81
CA ASP A 163 -7.62 19.32 1.39
C ASP A 163 -9.00 18.90 0.87
N PRO A 164 -9.68 19.72 0.04
CA PRO A 164 -11.01 19.43 -0.44
C PRO A 164 -11.09 18.23 -1.40
N ARG A 165 -9.97 17.86 -2.05
CA ARG A 165 -9.91 16.70 -2.95
C ARG A 165 -9.61 15.38 -2.24
N SER A 166 -9.26 15.44 -0.97
CA SER A 166 -9.07 14.23 -0.17
C SER A 166 -10.34 13.40 -0.05
N GLY A 167 -10.17 12.13 0.22
CA GLY A 167 -11.30 11.22 0.37
C GLY A 167 -10.89 9.79 0.63
N ILE A 168 -11.79 8.90 0.29
CA ILE A 168 -11.75 7.48 0.57
C ILE A 168 -11.61 6.70 -0.74
N LEU A 169 -10.66 5.77 -0.79
CA LEU A 169 -10.65 4.69 -1.76
C LEU A 169 -11.18 3.41 -1.09
N TYR A 170 -11.92 2.60 -1.85
CA TYR A 170 -12.41 1.28 -1.44
C TYR A 170 -11.42 0.19 -1.89
N PRO A 171 -10.47 -0.22 -1.04
CA PRO A 171 -9.30 -1.00 -1.48
C PRO A 171 -9.64 -2.35 -2.08
N GLU A 172 -10.62 -3.05 -1.54
CA GLU A 172 -11.08 -4.33 -2.07
C GLU A 172 -11.67 -4.16 -3.46
N SER A 173 -12.56 -3.17 -3.65
CA SER A 173 -13.18 -2.86 -4.95
C SER A 173 -12.14 -2.38 -5.97
N CYS A 174 -11.14 -1.59 -5.54
CA CYS A 174 -10.05 -1.15 -6.41
C CYS A 174 -9.22 -2.32 -6.95
N VAL A 175 -8.83 -3.25 -6.06
CA VAL A 175 -8.08 -4.44 -6.47
C VAL A 175 -8.91 -5.33 -7.38
N GLU A 176 -10.19 -5.54 -7.04
CA GLU A 176 -11.10 -6.36 -7.84
C GLU A 176 -11.33 -5.77 -9.24
N ALA A 177 -11.53 -4.43 -9.35
CA ALA A 177 -11.67 -3.74 -10.62
C ALA A 177 -10.44 -3.93 -11.51
N HIS A 178 -9.24 -3.72 -10.99
CA HIS A 178 -8.00 -3.96 -11.72
C HIS A 178 -7.89 -5.41 -12.21
N LEU A 179 -8.15 -6.40 -11.34
CA LEU A 179 -8.03 -7.82 -11.69
C LEU A 179 -9.06 -8.25 -12.73
N GLU A 180 -10.30 -7.77 -12.61
CA GLU A 180 -11.36 -8.06 -13.57
C GLU A 180 -11.02 -7.50 -14.95
N LEU A 181 -10.62 -6.23 -15.01
CA LEU A 181 -10.25 -5.59 -16.28
C LEU A 181 -8.96 -6.19 -16.86
N ALA A 182 -7.96 -6.53 -16.05
CA ALA A 182 -6.78 -7.25 -16.52
C ALA A 182 -7.17 -8.56 -17.23
N LYS A 183 -8.10 -9.35 -16.65
CA LYS A 183 -8.63 -10.57 -17.28
C LYS A 183 -9.41 -10.27 -18.56
N ARG A 184 -10.24 -9.23 -18.58
CA ARG A 184 -10.96 -8.79 -19.79
C ARG A 184 -10.00 -8.45 -20.93
N HIS A 185 -8.84 -7.88 -20.61
CA HIS A 185 -7.77 -7.57 -21.55
C HIS A 185 -6.83 -8.76 -21.83
N GLY A 186 -7.12 -9.96 -21.32
CA GLY A 186 -6.42 -11.19 -21.66
C GLY A 186 -5.30 -11.60 -20.73
N ALA A 187 -5.14 -10.99 -19.54
CA ALA A 187 -4.19 -11.46 -18.54
C ALA A 187 -4.61 -12.83 -17.97
N GLU A 188 -3.65 -13.73 -17.80
CA GLU A 188 -3.81 -14.97 -17.05
C GLU A 188 -3.45 -14.73 -15.59
N LEU A 189 -4.40 -14.88 -14.67
CA LEU A 189 -4.21 -14.63 -13.25
C LEU A 189 -4.47 -15.92 -12.46
N LEU A 190 -3.42 -16.42 -11.81
CA LEU A 190 -3.40 -17.67 -11.07
C LEU A 190 -3.44 -17.39 -9.56
N PHE A 191 -4.59 -17.65 -8.96
CA PHE A 191 -4.85 -17.47 -7.53
C PHE A 191 -4.65 -18.78 -6.76
N GLY A 192 -4.29 -18.67 -5.46
CA GLY A 192 -4.00 -19.84 -4.63
C GLY A 192 -2.75 -20.57 -5.08
N GLN A 193 -1.83 -19.91 -5.78
CA GLN A 193 -0.59 -20.48 -6.30
C GLN A 193 0.64 -19.77 -5.77
N PRO A 194 1.16 -20.18 -4.61
CA PRO A 194 2.41 -19.65 -4.08
C PRO A 194 3.55 -19.88 -5.07
N VAL A 195 4.31 -18.82 -5.35
CA VAL A 195 5.57 -18.95 -6.08
C VAL A 195 6.61 -19.52 -5.15
N VAL A 196 7.26 -20.60 -5.57
CA VAL A 196 8.30 -21.30 -4.83
C VAL A 196 9.67 -20.67 -5.09
N SER A 197 9.94 -20.31 -6.34
CA SER A 197 11.19 -19.68 -6.75
C SER A 197 11.03 -18.98 -8.10
N TRP A 198 11.95 -18.09 -8.39
CA TRP A 198 12.16 -17.56 -9.72
C TRP A 198 13.65 -17.51 -10.02
N ASP A 199 14.01 -17.52 -11.27
CA ASP A 199 15.35 -17.24 -11.76
C ASP A 199 15.28 -16.40 -13.05
N SER A 200 16.34 -15.65 -13.30
CA SER A 200 16.48 -14.84 -14.51
C SER A 200 17.81 -15.15 -15.21
N ASN A 201 17.77 -15.10 -16.51
CA ASN A 201 18.95 -15.12 -17.36
C ASN A 201 18.87 -14.00 -18.40
N SER A 202 19.84 -13.89 -19.29
CA SER A 202 19.91 -12.83 -20.29
C SER A 202 18.72 -12.87 -21.28
N GLY A 203 17.57 -12.34 -20.86
CA GLY A 203 16.39 -12.12 -21.72
C GLY A 203 15.14 -12.94 -21.35
N SER A 204 15.17 -13.73 -20.28
CA SER A 204 13.96 -14.41 -19.79
C SER A 204 13.98 -14.64 -18.29
N VAL A 205 12.79 -14.69 -17.70
CA VAL A 205 12.56 -15.05 -16.31
C VAL A 205 11.75 -16.34 -16.29
N THR A 206 12.09 -17.26 -15.39
CA THR A 206 11.29 -18.45 -15.10
C THR A 206 10.73 -18.35 -13.69
N VAL A 207 9.41 -18.37 -13.57
CA VAL A 207 8.68 -18.43 -12.30
C VAL A 207 8.21 -19.86 -12.06
N ARG A 208 8.43 -20.40 -10.86
CA ARG A 208 8.05 -21.77 -10.48
C ARG A 208 7.04 -21.76 -9.35
N THR A 209 5.98 -22.50 -9.56
CA THR A 209 4.99 -22.87 -8.54
C THR A 209 5.01 -24.40 -8.35
N GLU A 210 4.23 -24.91 -7.41
CA GLU A 210 4.06 -26.36 -7.26
C GLU A 210 3.39 -27.01 -8.49
N ASN A 211 2.64 -26.24 -9.29
CA ASN A 211 1.86 -26.71 -10.42
C ASN A 211 2.60 -26.61 -11.76
N GLY A 212 3.74 -25.94 -11.83
CA GLY A 212 4.49 -25.79 -13.06
C GLY A 212 5.53 -24.68 -13.05
N ALA A 213 6.13 -24.50 -14.22
CA ALA A 213 7.07 -23.43 -14.48
C ALA A 213 6.59 -22.57 -15.67
N TYR A 214 6.73 -21.27 -15.55
CA TYR A 214 6.22 -20.27 -16.49
C TYR A 214 7.35 -19.35 -16.90
N THR A 215 7.44 -19.02 -18.18
CA THR A 215 8.54 -18.22 -18.73
C THR A 215 8.02 -16.91 -19.29
N ALA A 216 8.62 -15.80 -18.87
CA ALA A 216 8.30 -14.45 -19.33
C ALA A 216 9.57 -13.70 -19.75
N GLN A 217 9.43 -12.56 -20.43
CA GLN A 217 10.56 -11.68 -20.74
C GLN A 217 10.99 -10.88 -19.51
N SER A 218 10.03 -10.39 -18.72
CA SER A 218 10.27 -9.58 -17.52
C SER A 218 9.46 -10.10 -16.34
N LEU A 219 9.86 -9.68 -15.13
CA LEU A 219 9.20 -10.01 -13.87
C LEU A 219 8.95 -8.73 -13.05
N ILE A 220 7.76 -8.63 -12.45
CA ILE A 220 7.46 -7.64 -11.41
C ILE A 220 7.29 -8.39 -10.08
N LEU A 221 8.10 -8.05 -9.09
CA LEU A 221 8.00 -8.51 -7.71
C LEU A 221 7.17 -7.50 -6.89
N ALA A 222 5.89 -7.76 -6.69
CA ALA A 222 4.93 -6.89 -5.98
C ALA A 222 4.25 -7.62 -4.80
N ALA A 223 5.00 -8.48 -4.12
CA ALA A 223 4.51 -9.42 -3.12
C ALA A 223 4.25 -8.82 -1.73
N GLY A 224 4.26 -7.48 -1.59
CA GLY A 224 4.01 -6.79 -0.31
C GLY A 224 4.91 -7.29 0.81
N ALA A 225 4.33 -7.70 1.93
CA ALA A 225 5.07 -8.18 3.10
C ALA A 225 5.91 -9.46 2.85
N TRP A 226 5.63 -10.20 1.79
CA TRP A 226 6.42 -11.39 1.41
C TRP A 226 7.59 -11.06 0.46
N LEU A 227 7.75 -9.81 0.04
CA LEU A 227 8.81 -9.42 -0.90
C LEU A 227 10.22 -9.80 -0.41
N PRO A 228 10.60 -9.65 0.88
CA PRO A 228 11.93 -10.05 1.34
C PRO A 228 12.30 -11.51 1.05
N GLN A 229 11.30 -12.41 1.02
CA GLN A 229 11.50 -13.83 0.74
C GLN A 229 11.79 -14.14 -0.75
N LEU A 230 11.56 -13.15 -1.63
CA LEU A 230 11.66 -13.28 -3.09
C LEU A 230 12.86 -12.53 -3.69
N LEU A 231 13.70 -11.92 -2.87
CA LEU A 231 14.81 -11.08 -3.35
C LEU A 231 16.09 -11.87 -3.71
N ASN A 232 16.05 -13.22 -3.64
CA ASN A 232 17.14 -14.10 -4.07
C ASN A 232 18.53 -13.75 -3.50
N GLY A 233 18.59 -13.34 -2.24
CA GLY A 233 19.84 -12.95 -1.57
C GLY A 233 20.22 -11.47 -1.69
N LEU A 234 19.43 -10.67 -2.41
CA LEU A 234 19.57 -9.23 -2.35
C LEU A 234 19.04 -8.73 -0.98
N GLU A 235 19.93 -8.15 -0.19
CA GLU A 235 19.58 -7.56 1.10
C GLU A 235 18.93 -6.20 0.89
N VAL A 236 17.68 -6.08 1.30
CA VAL A 236 16.93 -4.83 1.30
C VAL A 236 16.34 -4.63 2.70
N PRO A 237 16.51 -3.46 3.32
CA PRO A 237 16.08 -3.22 4.70
C PRO A 237 14.56 -2.99 4.79
N LEU A 238 13.79 -4.03 4.45
CA LEU A 238 12.33 -4.02 4.56
C LEU A 238 11.90 -4.66 5.88
N GLN A 239 11.10 -3.94 6.64
CA GLN A 239 10.55 -4.41 7.91
C GLN A 239 9.04 -4.53 7.84
N VAL A 240 8.51 -5.68 8.22
CA VAL A 240 7.06 -5.88 8.33
C VAL A 240 6.62 -5.47 9.73
N GLU A 241 5.66 -4.57 9.78
CA GLU A 241 5.05 -4.06 11.01
C GLU A 241 3.57 -4.43 11.06
N ARG A 242 3.10 -4.84 12.23
CA ARG A 242 1.70 -5.12 12.50
C ARG A 242 0.92 -3.82 12.64
N GLN A 243 -0.18 -3.65 11.90
CA GLN A 243 -1.04 -2.47 11.93
C GLN A 243 -2.47 -2.86 12.29
N VAL A 244 -3.07 -2.19 13.29
CA VAL A 244 -4.43 -2.49 13.74
C VAL A 244 -5.40 -1.38 13.32
N LEU A 245 -6.50 -1.80 12.70
CA LEU A 245 -7.61 -0.96 12.27
C LEU A 245 -8.79 -1.23 13.21
N MET A 246 -9.44 -0.20 13.72
CA MET A 246 -10.51 -0.31 14.70
C MET A 246 -11.73 0.52 14.29
N TRP A 247 -12.93 -0.01 14.52
CA TRP A 247 -14.21 0.68 14.25
C TRP A 247 -14.97 0.87 15.55
N TYR A 248 -15.36 2.11 15.83
CA TYR A 248 -16.08 2.47 17.06
C TYR A 248 -17.47 3.00 16.74
N GLU A 249 -18.43 2.60 17.56
CA GLU A 249 -19.79 3.15 17.52
C GLU A 249 -19.78 4.54 18.17
N PRO A 250 -20.23 5.61 17.46
CA PRO A 250 -20.41 6.92 18.10
C PRO A 250 -21.46 6.88 19.20
N ILE A 251 -21.15 7.52 20.35
CA ILE A 251 -22.05 7.58 21.50
C ILE A 251 -23.03 8.76 21.45
N ALA A 252 -22.73 9.77 20.62
CA ALA A 252 -23.56 10.94 20.40
C ALA A 252 -23.41 11.47 18.97
N ASN A 253 -24.35 12.29 18.51
CA ASN A 253 -24.29 13.02 17.23
C ASN A 253 -23.91 12.14 16.02
N GLN A 254 -24.43 10.94 15.95
CA GLN A 254 -24.04 9.89 14.97
C GLN A 254 -24.10 10.38 13.52
N GLU A 255 -25.08 11.23 13.19
CA GLU A 255 -25.24 11.79 11.86
C GLU A 255 -24.08 12.68 11.41
N LEU A 256 -23.34 13.29 12.37
CA LEU A 256 -22.19 14.14 12.06
C LEU A 256 -20.96 13.32 11.64
N PHE A 257 -20.93 12.02 11.93
CA PHE A 257 -19.82 11.13 11.57
C PHE A 257 -20.01 10.45 10.22
N ARG A 258 -21.13 10.67 9.53
CA ARG A 258 -21.33 10.16 8.17
C ARG A 258 -20.45 10.88 7.17
N ALA A 259 -20.16 10.24 6.04
CA ALA A 259 -19.21 10.73 5.01
C ALA A 259 -19.57 12.13 4.47
N GLU A 260 -20.85 12.51 4.49
CA GLU A 260 -21.31 13.83 4.04
C GLU A 260 -20.91 14.95 5.00
N ASN A 261 -20.63 14.64 6.27
CA ASN A 261 -20.36 15.62 7.32
C ASN A 261 -18.96 15.47 7.96
N CYS A 262 -18.34 14.31 7.80
CA CYS A 262 -17.04 13.98 8.40
C CYS A 262 -16.01 13.74 7.29
N PRO A 263 -15.00 14.61 7.16
CA PRO A 263 -13.88 14.35 6.26
C PRO A 263 -13.04 13.19 6.78
N ILE A 264 -12.19 12.60 5.93
CA ILE A 264 -11.08 11.77 6.43
C ILE A 264 -10.15 12.66 7.28
N PHE A 265 -9.49 12.06 8.26
CA PHE A 265 -8.62 12.83 9.15
C PHE A 265 -7.31 12.13 9.44
N ILE A 266 -6.27 12.94 9.64
CA ILE A 266 -4.94 12.54 10.09
C ILE A 266 -4.52 13.49 11.21
N TRP A 267 -3.99 12.95 12.30
CA TRP A 267 -3.54 13.71 13.45
C TRP A 267 -2.08 13.40 13.77
N ASP A 268 -1.27 14.44 13.83
CA ASP A 268 0.05 14.45 14.48
C ASP A 268 -0.16 15.00 15.89
N THR A 269 -0.11 14.11 16.88
CA THR A 269 -0.33 14.44 18.29
C THR A 269 0.97 14.58 19.08
N GLY A 270 2.11 14.51 18.39
CA GLY A 270 3.44 14.62 18.94
C GLY A 270 4.45 13.77 18.16
N PRO A 271 5.75 13.91 18.43
CA PRO A 271 6.79 13.24 17.68
C PRO A 271 6.57 11.73 17.54
N GLY A 272 6.39 11.25 16.30
CA GLY A 272 6.14 9.84 15.98
C GLY A 272 4.79 9.30 16.43
N ILE A 273 3.83 10.16 16.81
CA ILE A 273 2.50 9.72 17.27
C ILE A 273 1.43 10.22 16.32
N HIS A 274 1.05 9.39 15.37
CA HIS A 274 0.06 9.72 14.36
C HIS A 274 -1.17 8.83 14.46
N PHE A 275 -2.34 9.45 14.33
CA PHE A 275 -3.62 8.76 14.18
C PHE A 275 -4.28 9.15 12.86
N TYR A 276 -5.05 8.25 12.30
CA TYR A 276 -5.84 8.54 11.11
C TYR A 276 -7.18 7.84 11.19
N GLY A 277 -8.15 8.39 10.48
CA GLY A 277 -9.46 7.75 10.48
C GLY A 277 -10.37 8.23 9.36
N PHE A 278 -11.55 7.64 9.38
CA PHE A 278 -12.55 7.74 8.35
C PHE A 278 -13.93 7.96 8.98
N PRO A 279 -14.86 8.59 8.26
CA PRO A 279 -16.24 8.66 8.67
C PRO A 279 -16.85 7.28 8.90
N ASP A 280 -18.01 7.26 9.53
CA ASP A 280 -18.84 6.07 9.64
C ASP A 280 -19.46 5.73 8.28
N MET A 281 -18.97 4.64 7.69
CA MET A 281 -19.46 4.09 6.43
C MET A 281 -20.59 3.04 6.66
N GLY A 282 -21.21 3.04 7.84
CA GLY A 282 -22.24 2.08 8.25
C GLY A 282 -21.73 0.95 9.16
N THR A 283 -20.43 0.96 9.47
CA THR A 283 -19.76 -0.03 10.33
C THR A 283 -19.09 0.59 11.56
N GLY A 284 -19.29 1.90 11.78
CA GLY A 284 -18.65 2.70 12.80
C GLY A 284 -17.54 3.59 12.27
N VAL A 285 -17.11 4.56 13.07
CA VAL A 285 -15.96 5.42 12.78
C VAL A 285 -14.69 4.60 12.85
N LYS A 286 -13.96 4.52 11.74
CA LYS A 286 -12.71 3.78 11.68
C LYS A 286 -11.54 4.65 12.10
N VAL A 287 -10.74 4.17 13.04
CA VAL A 287 -9.54 4.86 13.53
C VAL A 287 -8.39 3.87 13.69
N ALA A 288 -7.17 4.35 13.45
CA ALA A 288 -5.96 3.58 13.71
C ALA A 288 -4.82 4.51 14.15
N ARG A 289 -3.90 3.99 14.96
CA ARG A 289 -2.61 4.61 15.24
C ARG A 289 -1.59 4.09 14.25
N MET A 290 -0.85 4.99 13.58
CA MET A 290 0.22 4.61 12.65
C MET A 290 1.49 4.22 13.41
N HIS A 291 2.27 3.29 12.84
CA HIS A 291 3.60 2.91 13.32
C HIS A 291 3.65 2.62 14.83
N PHE A 292 2.74 1.77 15.29
CA PHE A 292 2.62 1.40 16.71
C PHE A 292 2.65 -0.11 16.94
N GLY A 293 2.66 -0.90 15.90
CA GLY A 293 2.63 -2.35 16.00
C GLY A 293 4.01 -2.98 16.14
N ASP A 294 4.02 -4.22 16.61
CA ASP A 294 5.23 -5.02 16.69
C ASP A 294 5.79 -5.33 15.30
N THR A 295 7.12 -5.36 15.19
CA THR A 295 7.80 -5.98 14.05
C THR A 295 7.47 -7.46 13.98
N SER A 296 7.14 -7.95 12.79
CA SER A 296 6.70 -9.32 12.58
C SER A 296 7.16 -9.87 11.22
N THR A 297 6.75 -11.08 10.92
CA THR A 297 6.73 -11.62 9.56
C THR A 297 5.29 -11.93 9.17
N PRO A 298 4.95 -12.02 7.87
CA PRO A 298 3.59 -12.35 7.47
C PRO A 298 3.06 -13.65 8.06
N GLU A 299 3.96 -14.63 8.30
CA GLU A 299 3.63 -15.95 8.84
C GLU A 299 3.38 -15.93 10.35
N ASN A 300 4.06 -15.02 11.07
CA ASN A 300 3.99 -14.94 12.54
C ASN A 300 3.10 -13.80 13.06
N LEU A 301 2.38 -13.13 12.15
CA LEU A 301 1.56 -11.99 12.49
C LEU A 301 0.42 -12.38 13.44
N ARG A 302 0.37 -11.75 14.61
CA ARG A 302 -0.78 -11.84 15.52
C ARG A 302 -1.97 -11.09 14.90
N ARG A 303 -3.02 -11.83 14.50
CA ARG A 303 -4.16 -11.28 13.75
C ARG A 303 -5.33 -10.83 14.62
N ASP A 304 -5.27 -11.10 15.91
CA ASP A 304 -6.28 -10.64 16.88
C ASP A 304 -5.82 -9.33 17.53
N ALA A 305 -6.72 -8.37 17.63
CA ALA A 305 -6.51 -7.15 18.42
C ALA A 305 -6.85 -7.41 19.90
N ASP A 306 -6.20 -6.68 20.79
CA ASP A 306 -6.40 -6.77 22.24
C ASP A 306 -6.56 -5.39 22.89
N ALA A 307 -6.56 -5.38 24.23
CA ALA A 307 -6.74 -4.15 25.01
C ALA A 307 -5.57 -3.16 24.88
N ASP A 308 -4.35 -3.65 24.64
CA ASP A 308 -3.18 -2.80 24.45
C ASP A 308 -3.21 -2.10 23.09
N ASP A 309 -3.84 -2.72 22.08
CA ASP A 309 -4.11 -2.09 20.80
C ASP A 309 -5.23 -1.02 20.92
N ASP A 310 -6.30 -1.29 21.70
CA ASP A 310 -7.46 -0.40 21.86
C ASP A 310 -7.14 0.86 22.71
N ALA A 311 -6.38 0.70 23.78
CA ALA A 311 -6.19 1.76 24.77
C ALA A 311 -5.65 3.09 24.20
N PRO A 312 -4.60 3.13 23.37
CA PRO A 312 -4.10 4.38 22.81
C PRO A 312 -5.09 5.04 21.83
N VAL A 313 -5.82 4.23 21.06
CA VAL A 313 -6.84 4.75 20.11
C VAL A 313 -8.04 5.31 20.90
N ARG A 314 -8.48 4.63 21.92
CA ARG A 314 -9.56 5.10 22.80
C ARG A 314 -9.20 6.41 23.51
N SER A 315 -7.99 6.49 24.06
CA SER A 315 -7.49 7.73 24.68
C SER A 315 -7.45 8.91 23.71
N PHE A 316 -7.00 8.66 22.48
CA PHE A 316 -7.04 9.66 21.40
C PHE A 316 -8.49 10.12 21.13
N LEU A 317 -9.43 9.18 21.00
CA LEU A 317 -10.82 9.48 20.72
C LEU A 317 -11.49 10.27 21.87
N GLU A 318 -11.25 9.88 23.12
CA GLU A 318 -11.78 10.57 24.31
C GLU A 318 -11.34 12.04 24.36
N HIS A 319 -10.14 12.34 23.87
CA HIS A 319 -9.62 13.71 23.85
C HIS A 319 -10.06 14.51 22.61
N PHE A 320 -9.81 13.97 21.42
CA PHE A 320 -9.96 14.71 20.17
C PHE A 320 -11.31 14.51 19.46
N MET A 321 -12.04 13.44 19.77
CA MET A 321 -13.32 13.09 19.16
C MET A 321 -14.27 12.48 20.21
N PRO A 322 -14.64 13.24 21.25
CA PRO A 322 -15.29 12.71 22.46
C PRO A 322 -16.64 12.04 22.23
N ASP A 323 -17.28 12.27 21.09
CA ASP A 323 -18.53 11.63 20.72
C ASP A 323 -18.36 10.22 20.10
N VAL A 324 -17.12 9.76 19.86
CA VAL A 324 -16.84 8.47 19.17
C VAL A 324 -16.60 7.29 20.12
N PRO A 325 -15.95 7.41 21.30
CA PRO A 325 -15.38 6.25 22.00
C PRO A 325 -16.44 5.33 22.67
N GLY A 326 -17.42 4.90 21.90
CA GLY A 326 -18.38 3.90 22.31
C GLY A 326 -17.84 2.47 22.23
N LYS A 327 -18.70 1.55 21.83
CA LYS A 327 -18.34 0.16 21.67
C LYS A 327 -17.36 -0.02 20.51
N LEU A 328 -16.27 -0.77 20.72
CA LEU A 328 -15.46 -1.31 19.63
C LEU A 328 -16.31 -2.34 18.87
N VAL A 329 -16.71 -2.01 17.66
CA VAL A 329 -17.60 -2.83 16.81
C VAL A 329 -16.82 -3.96 16.16
N SER A 330 -15.67 -3.63 15.60
CA SER A 330 -14.79 -4.59 14.95
C SER A 330 -13.33 -4.10 14.91
N SER A 331 -12.42 -5.02 14.66
CA SER A 331 -11.02 -4.74 14.39
C SER A 331 -10.50 -5.61 13.25
N ARG A 332 -9.46 -5.15 12.57
CA ARG A 332 -8.73 -5.91 11.55
C ARG A 332 -7.24 -5.65 11.73
N VAL A 333 -6.45 -6.68 11.51
CA VAL A 333 -4.99 -6.56 11.52
C VAL A 333 -4.46 -6.58 10.10
N CYS A 334 -3.72 -5.55 9.78
CA CYS A 334 -3.05 -5.30 8.51
C CYS A 334 -1.52 -5.35 8.70
N MET A 335 -0.76 -5.21 7.64
CA MET A 335 0.70 -5.11 7.67
C MET A 335 1.15 -3.85 6.95
N PHE A 336 2.13 -3.15 7.55
CA PHE A 336 2.98 -2.24 6.80
C PHE A 336 4.26 -2.97 6.40
N THR A 337 4.84 -2.60 5.29
CA THR A 337 6.17 -3.05 4.85
C THR A 337 6.99 -1.80 4.68
N ASN A 338 7.80 -1.51 5.69
CA ASN A 338 8.49 -0.25 5.85
C ASN A 338 9.92 -0.34 5.37
N THR A 339 10.39 0.70 4.72
CA THR A 339 11.80 1.03 4.56
C THR A 339 12.25 1.88 5.76
N PRO A 340 13.56 1.99 6.06
CA PRO A 340 14.05 2.80 7.19
C PRO A 340 13.70 4.28 7.12
N ASP A 341 13.58 4.82 5.91
CA ASP A 341 13.24 6.22 5.62
C ASP A 341 11.75 6.42 5.32
N GLU A 342 10.95 5.37 5.47
CA GLU A 342 9.51 5.35 5.20
C GLU A 342 9.11 5.76 3.77
N HIS A 343 10.07 5.89 2.84
CA HIS A 343 9.80 6.10 1.42
C HIS A 343 9.54 4.77 0.68
N PHE A 344 9.04 4.86 -0.54
CA PHE A 344 8.81 3.69 -1.38
C PHE A 344 10.12 3.02 -1.80
N LEU A 345 10.05 1.76 -2.18
CA LEU A 345 11.11 1.07 -2.90
C LEU A 345 10.59 0.66 -4.27
N ILE A 346 11.19 1.22 -5.32
CA ILE A 346 10.89 0.89 -6.72
C ILE A 346 12.20 0.97 -7.50
N ASP A 347 12.67 -0.17 -8.00
CA ASP A 347 13.91 -0.21 -8.79
C ASP A 347 13.96 -1.45 -9.69
N LEU A 348 14.89 -1.47 -10.60
CA LEU A 348 15.31 -2.70 -11.28
C LEU A 348 16.26 -3.49 -10.38
N HIS A 349 16.16 -4.81 -10.44
CA HIS A 349 17.09 -5.67 -9.72
C HIS A 349 18.52 -5.44 -10.22
N PRO A 350 19.52 -5.22 -9.35
CA PRO A 350 20.87 -4.80 -9.77
C PRO A 350 21.59 -5.83 -10.64
N GLU A 351 21.29 -7.13 -10.47
CA GLU A 351 21.86 -8.21 -11.28
C GLU A 351 21.00 -8.60 -12.49
N TYR A 352 19.67 -8.33 -12.43
CA TYR A 352 18.70 -8.78 -13.42
C TYR A 352 17.86 -7.61 -13.91
N GLY A 353 18.35 -6.91 -14.94
CA GLY A 353 17.70 -5.70 -15.46
C GLY A 353 16.30 -5.90 -16.07
N ASN A 354 15.82 -7.15 -16.15
CA ASN A 354 14.45 -7.52 -16.54
C ASN A 354 13.58 -7.91 -15.33
N VAL A 355 14.00 -7.62 -14.11
CA VAL A 355 13.24 -7.84 -12.87
C VAL A 355 13.02 -6.50 -12.16
N VAL A 356 11.77 -6.16 -11.94
CA VAL A 356 11.35 -4.95 -11.21
C VAL A 356 11.03 -5.32 -9.78
N ILE A 357 11.63 -4.61 -8.82
CA ILE A 357 11.34 -4.73 -7.38
C ILE A 357 10.38 -3.61 -7.01
N ALA A 358 9.26 -3.95 -6.37
CA ALA A 358 8.21 -3.01 -6.03
C ALA A 358 7.67 -3.21 -4.61
N SER A 359 8.02 -2.27 -3.73
CA SER A 359 7.43 -2.11 -2.41
C SER A 359 7.05 -0.64 -2.16
N PRO A 360 6.11 -0.07 -2.95
CA PRO A 360 5.59 1.27 -2.68
C PRO A 360 4.59 1.21 -1.53
N CYS A 361 5.08 0.97 -0.33
CA CYS A 361 4.32 0.63 0.87
C CYS A 361 4.50 1.66 2.01
N SER A 362 5.28 1.38 3.04
CA SER A 362 5.59 2.25 4.20
C SER A 362 4.37 2.96 4.79
N GLY A 363 3.25 2.22 4.93
CA GLY A 363 2.00 2.73 5.54
C GLY A 363 1.15 3.65 4.66
N HIS A 364 1.67 4.21 3.56
CA HIS A 364 0.95 5.22 2.79
C HIS A 364 0.81 4.97 1.27
N GLY A 365 1.21 3.80 0.76
CA GLY A 365 1.33 3.51 -0.67
C GLY A 365 0.02 3.28 -1.44
N PHE A 366 -1.07 2.83 -0.79
CA PHE A 366 -2.26 2.33 -1.49
C PHE A 366 -2.85 3.33 -2.49
N LYS A 367 -2.96 4.61 -2.10
CA LYS A 367 -3.54 5.67 -2.94
C LYS A 367 -2.85 5.85 -4.28
N PHE A 368 -1.58 5.46 -4.37
CA PHE A 368 -0.77 5.53 -5.57
C PHE A 368 -0.91 4.30 -6.47
N ALA A 369 -1.63 3.25 -6.06
CA ALA A 369 -1.57 1.94 -6.72
C ALA A 369 -1.91 2.02 -8.23
N SER A 370 -2.88 2.83 -8.63
CA SER A 370 -3.21 3.02 -10.04
C SER A 370 -2.02 3.58 -10.84
N ALA A 371 -1.35 4.64 -10.36
CA ALA A 371 -0.16 5.21 -10.99
C ALA A 371 1.07 4.30 -10.85
N MET A 372 1.22 3.59 -9.73
CA MET A 372 2.27 2.59 -9.57
C MET A 372 2.14 1.47 -10.60
N GLY A 373 0.92 1.02 -10.90
CA GLY A 373 0.67 0.06 -11.97
C GLY A 373 1.20 0.53 -13.32
N GLU A 374 0.99 1.80 -13.66
CA GLU A 374 1.53 2.43 -14.88
C GLU A 374 3.07 2.48 -14.85
N ILE A 375 3.67 2.94 -13.75
CA ILE A 375 5.13 3.02 -13.55
C ILE A 375 5.79 1.65 -13.65
N LEU A 376 5.24 0.64 -12.95
CA LEU A 376 5.78 -0.71 -12.95
C LEU A 376 5.66 -1.38 -14.33
N ALA A 377 4.57 -1.10 -15.05
CA ALA A 377 4.40 -1.54 -16.44
C ALA A 377 5.44 -0.91 -17.36
N ASP A 378 5.74 0.38 -17.19
CA ASP A 378 6.78 1.09 -17.94
C ASP A 378 8.16 0.49 -17.65
N LEU A 379 8.52 0.30 -16.38
CA LEU A 379 9.78 -0.31 -15.97
C LEU A 379 9.95 -1.73 -16.53
N ALA A 380 8.93 -2.57 -16.45
CA ALA A 380 8.98 -3.95 -16.92
C ALA A 380 9.11 -4.07 -18.45
N THR A 381 8.69 -3.05 -19.21
CA THR A 381 8.69 -3.07 -20.67
C THR A 381 9.81 -2.27 -21.30
N THR A 382 10.19 -1.14 -20.69
CA THR A 382 11.16 -0.20 -21.28
C THR A 382 12.38 0.06 -20.39
N GLY A 383 12.36 -0.40 -19.13
CA GLY A 383 13.37 -0.10 -18.12
C GLY A 383 13.34 1.34 -17.60
N LYS A 384 12.34 2.13 -17.95
CA LYS A 384 12.26 3.55 -17.60
C LYS A 384 10.82 3.95 -17.29
N SER A 385 10.64 4.96 -16.45
CA SER A 385 9.36 5.60 -16.16
C SER A 385 9.36 7.05 -16.65
N ASN A 386 8.17 7.57 -16.97
CA ASN A 386 7.98 9.00 -17.24
C ASN A 386 7.96 9.86 -15.96
N PHE A 387 7.86 9.22 -14.80
CA PHE A 387 7.94 9.88 -13.50
C PHE A 387 9.37 9.83 -12.97
N ASP A 388 9.76 10.87 -12.24
CA ASP A 388 10.99 10.83 -11.45
C ASP A 388 10.75 9.94 -10.23
N ILE A 389 11.36 8.75 -10.26
CA ILE A 389 11.33 7.75 -9.18
C ILE A 389 12.68 7.58 -8.52
N SER A 390 13.65 8.47 -8.79
CA SER A 390 15.03 8.34 -8.33
C SER A 390 15.16 8.25 -6.81
N MET A 391 14.27 8.94 -6.07
CA MET A 391 14.23 8.86 -4.63
C MET A 391 13.80 7.49 -4.08
N PHE A 392 13.25 6.61 -4.91
CA PHE A 392 12.76 5.28 -4.52
C PHE A 392 13.75 4.17 -4.83
N GLY A 393 14.93 4.49 -5.41
CA GLY A 393 15.94 3.52 -5.83
C GLY A 393 16.64 2.81 -4.66
N LEU A 394 17.20 1.63 -4.94
CA LEU A 394 17.95 0.81 -3.99
C LEU A 394 19.24 1.46 -3.49
N ASP A 395 19.89 2.26 -4.34
CA ASP A 395 21.20 2.86 -4.05
C ASP A 395 21.20 3.74 -2.79
N ARG A 396 20.06 4.27 -2.38
CA ARG A 396 19.93 5.08 -1.16
C ARG A 396 20.20 4.32 0.12
N PHE A 397 20.13 2.99 0.08
CA PHE A 397 20.41 2.13 1.24
C PHE A 397 21.88 1.74 1.37
N ASN A 398 22.73 1.99 0.36
CA ASN A 398 24.15 1.64 0.39
C ASN A 398 24.93 2.30 1.53
N ASN A 399 24.43 3.43 2.07
CA ASN A 399 25.07 4.20 3.14
C ASN A 399 24.48 3.93 4.54
N ILE A 400 23.38 3.18 4.65
CA ILE A 400 22.71 2.90 5.94
C ILE A 400 23.48 1.85 6.74
N ASN A 401 24.20 0.93 6.06
CA ASN A 401 24.90 -0.19 6.68
C ASN A 401 26.14 0.21 7.50
N GLU A 402 26.60 1.46 7.50
CA GLU A 402 27.80 1.89 8.21
C GLU A 402 27.55 2.63 9.53
N GLN A 403 26.34 3.08 9.85
CA GLN A 403 26.07 3.97 10.98
C GLN A 403 25.14 3.45 12.07
N GLU A 404 24.40 2.35 11.87
CA GLU A 404 23.44 1.83 12.86
C GLU A 404 23.77 0.44 13.46
N ILE A 405 24.97 -0.09 13.22
CA ILE A 405 25.48 -1.32 13.88
C ILE A 405 26.53 -0.98 14.96
N SER A 406 26.49 0.21 15.52
CA SER A 406 27.42 0.57 16.64
C SER A 406 26.65 0.86 17.93
#